data_9d7b2c8d7a9388be0466789f89710990
#
_entry.id   9d7b2c8d7a9388be0466789f89710990
#
_cell.length_a   1.000
_cell.length_b   1.000
_cell.length_c   1.000
_cell.angle_alpha   90.00
_cell.angle_beta   90.00
_cell.angle_gamma   90.00
#
_symmetry.space_group_name_H-M   'P 1'
#
loop_
_entity.id
_entity.type
_entity.pdbx_description
1 polymer ?
#
loop_
_entity_poly.entity_id
_entity_poly.type
_entity_poly.pdbx_seq_one_letter_code
_entity_poly.pdbx_strand_id
1 'polypeptide(L)'
;MSKQSNTSYPKDRINILFLENISDKAVQQFKQNGYINVRKLSGALNEAELIKEIKDVHILGIRSKTLITKKVLEAATKLQAIGCFCIGVNQVDLSAAMQKGVAVFNAPYSNTRSVAELVIGASVMLIRRILDKNIAAHKGIWMKEAKGSYELRGKTLGLIGYGNIGSQVSVLAEALGMKVLFYDTETKLPLGNATAAKNMKEVLNLADIVSLHVPETPETKMMINKNAIRQMK
;
A
#
# COMPACT_ATOMS: atom_id res chain seq x y z
N MET A 1 27.24 -27.68 25.43
CA MET A 1 27.29 -28.01 23.98
C MET A 1 25.87 -27.94 23.42
N SER A 2 25.50 -26.84 22.77
CA SER A 2 24.20 -26.69 22.14
C SER A 2 24.16 -27.55 20.87
N LYS A 3 23.20 -28.50 20.79
CA LYS A 3 22.90 -29.23 19.58
C LYS A 3 22.53 -28.21 18.49
N GLN A 4 23.44 -28.04 17.52
CA GLN A 4 23.07 -27.37 16.27
C GLN A 4 21.87 -28.13 15.67
N SER A 5 20.72 -27.49 15.60
CA SER A 5 19.60 -28.02 14.83
C SER A 5 20.08 -28.18 13.40
N ASN A 6 20.04 -29.40 12.86
CA ASN A 6 20.30 -29.68 11.45
C ASN A 6 19.24 -28.95 10.61
N THR A 7 19.54 -27.72 10.21
CA THR A 7 18.79 -27.05 9.16
C THR A 7 19.11 -27.75 7.84
N SER A 8 18.11 -28.08 7.07
CA SER A 8 18.25 -28.84 5.80
C SER A 8 19.18 -28.18 4.78
N TYR A 9 19.39 -26.85 4.89
CA TYR A 9 20.30 -26.09 4.02
C TYR A 9 21.05 -25.03 4.84
N PRO A 10 22.39 -24.92 4.72
CA PRO A 10 23.19 -23.96 5.50
C PRO A 10 22.82 -22.51 5.15
N LYS A 11 22.61 -21.68 6.19
CA LYS A 11 22.23 -20.27 6.02
C LYS A 11 23.28 -19.43 5.29
N ASP A 12 24.54 -19.76 5.45
CA ASP A 12 25.69 -19.15 4.79
C ASP A 12 25.77 -19.43 3.28
N ARG A 13 24.97 -20.38 2.77
CA ARG A 13 24.83 -20.69 1.34
C ARG A 13 23.57 -20.09 0.72
N ILE A 14 22.71 -19.45 1.50
CA ILE A 14 21.50 -18.82 1.00
C ILE A 14 21.82 -17.44 0.46
N ASN A 15 21.65 -17.24 -0.83
CA ASN A 15 21.82 -15.95 -1.51
C ASN A 15 20.53 -15.13 -1.42
N ILE A 16 20.62 -13.93 -0.87
CA ILE A 16 19.52 -12.99 -0.71
C ILE A 16 19.79 -11.75 -1.55
N LEU A 17 18.79 -11.32 -2.31
CA LEU A 17 18.84 -10.09 -3.10
C LEU A 17 17.73 -9.15 -2.67
N PHE A 18 18.09 -7.95 -2.21
CA PHE A 18 17.17 -6.87 -1.92
C PHE A 18 17.24 -5.79 -2.98
N LEU A 19 16.08 -5.36 -3.49
CA LEU A 19 15.93 -4.31 -4.49
C LEU A 19 15.22 -3.09 -3.89
N GLU A 20 15.15 -2.01 -4.66
CA GLU A 20 14.35 -0.82 -4.37
C GLU A 20 14.68 -0.17 -3.01
N ASN A 21 15.95 -0.15 -2.70
CA ASN A 21 16.46 0.49 -1.48
C ASN A 21 15.78 0.03 -0.18
N ILE A 22 15.51 -1.28 -0.06
CA ILE A 22 15.04 -1.88 1.20
C ILE A 22 15.98 -1.47 2.33
N SER A 23 15.42 -1.21 3.52
CA SER A 23 16.15 -0.67 4.67
C SER A 23 17.39 -1.50 5.04
N ASP A 24 18.49 -0.82 5.39
CA ASP A 24 19.70 -1.48 5.87
C ASP A 24 19.49 -2.26 7.18
N LYS A 25 18.46 -1.89 7.97
CA LYS A 25 18.03 -2.67 9.13
C LYS A 25 17.61 -4.10 8.75
N ALA A 26 16.93 -4.27 7.60
CA ALA A 26 16.58 -5.60 7.12
C ALA A 26 17.84 -6.41 6.76
N VAL A 27 18.80 -5.79 6.07
CA VAL A 27 20.09 -6.43 5.75
C VAL A 27 20.80 -6.87 7.01
N GLN A 28 20.89 -5.99 8.02
CA GLN A 28 21.53 -6.27 9.31
C GLN A 28 20.81 -7.42 10.03
N GLN A 29 19.49 -7.43 10.05
CA GLN A 29 18.70 -8.48 10.69
C GLN A 29 18.96 -9.85 10.06
N PHE A 30 19.04 -9.95 8.74
CA PHE A 30 19.39 -11.20 8.06
C PHE A 30 20.81 -11.64 8.42
N LYS A 31 21.80 -10.73 8.40
CA LYS A 31 23.17 -11.03 8.76
C LYS A 31 23.31 -11.50 10.22
N GLN A 32 22.63 -10.86 11.17
CA GLN A 32 22.59 -11.26 12.58
C GLN A 32 21.98 -12.65 12.77
N ASN A 33 21.11 -13.09 11.88
CA ASN A 33 20.51 -14.42 11.89
C ASN A 33 21.31 -15.48 11.10
N GLY A 34 22.56 -15.15 10.68
CA GLY A 34 23.49 -16.08 10.03
C GLY A 34 23.42 -16.13 8.51
N TYR A 35 22.65 -15.24 7.87
CA TYR A 35 22.61 -15.12 6.40
C TYR A 35 23.69 -14.14 5.96
N ILE A 36 24.82 -14.62 5.49
CA ILE A 36 25.98 -13.76 5.15
C ILE A 36 25.93 -13.24 3.73
N ASN A 37 25.28 -13.95 2.80
CA ASN A 37 25.22 -13.60 1.38
C ASN A 37 24.01 -12.72 1.08
N VAL A 38 24.00 -11.49 1.59
CA VAL A 38 22.94 -10.51 1.36
C VAL A 38 23.45 -9.38 0.48
N ARG A 39 22.94 -9.30 -0.74
CA ARG A 39 23.18 -8.19 -1.68
C ARG A 39 22.00 -7.23 -1.65
N LYS A 40 22.28 -5.95 -1.83
CA LYS A 40 21.26 -4.89 -1.90
C LYS A 40 21.54 -3.99 -3.11
N LEU A 41 20.50 -3.70 -3.89
CA LEU A 41 20.51 -2.71 -4.97
C LEU A 41 19.52 -1.58 -4.65
N SER A 42 19.88 -0.36 -5.01
CA SER A 42 19.08 0.83 -4.68
C SER A 42 17.86 1.00 -5.60
N GLY A 43 17.91 0.48 -6.82
CA GLY A 43 16.87 0.63 -7.83
C GLY A 43 15.94 -0.57 -7.95
N ALA A 44 14.84 -0.37 -8.66
CA ALA A 44 14.08 -1.45 -9.28
C ALA A 44 14.85 -1.92 -10.52
N LEU A 45 14.75 -3.21 -10.84
CA LEU A 45 15.29 -3.79 -12.05
C LEU A 45 14.16 -4.01 -13.08
N ASN A 46 14.48 -3.80 -14.35
CA ASN A 46 13.59 -4.25 -15.43
C ASN A 46 13.64 -5.79 -15.60
N GLU A 47 12.72 -6.36 -16.37
CA GLU A 47 12.60 -7.81 -16.54
C GLU A 47 13.92 -8.45 -17.01
N ALA A 48 14.60 -7.86 -17.99
CA ALA A 48 15.82 -8.43 -18.57
C ALA A 48 17.01 -8.38 -17.60
N GLU A 49 17.14 -7.31 -16.83
CA GLU A 49 18.14 -7.18 -15.77
C GLU A 49 17.87 -8.19 -14.65
N LEU A 50 16.63 -8.28 -14.21
CA LEU A 50 16.24 -9.19 -13.14
C LEU A 50 16.45 -10.67 -13.50
N ILE A 51 16.17 -11.06 -14.75
CA ILE A 51 16.43 -12.42 -15.25
C ILE A 51 17.93 -12.80 -15.15
N LYS A 52 18.83 -11.85 -15.31
CA LYS A 52 20.27 -12.10 -15.15
C LYS A 52 20.66 -12.27 -13.67
N GLU A 53 20.09 -11.43 -12.81
CA GLU A 53 20.44 -11.36 -11.38
C GLU A 53 19.83 -12.47 -10.53
N ILE A 54 18.66 -13.03 -10.94
CA ILE A 54 17.84 -13.91 -10.10
C ILE A 54 18.29 -15.39 -10.10
N LYS A 55 19.12 -15.80 -11.04
CA LYS A 55 19.46 -17.22 -11.29
C LYS A 55 19.93 -17.97 -10.06
N ASP A 56 20.75 -17.34 -9.23
CA ASP A 56 21.34 -17.92 -8.02
C ASP A 56 20.71 -17.42 -6.72
N VAL A 57 19.63 -16.65 -6.79
CA VAL A 57 18.95 -16.07 -5.65
C VAL A 57 17.99 -17.06 -5.03
N HIS A 58 18.04 -17.21 -3.71
CA HIS A 58 17.14 -18.06 -2.93
C HIS A 58 15.99 -17.25 -2.30
N ILE A 59 16.28 -16.02 -1.88
CA ILE A 59 15.29 -15.12 -1.31
C ILE A 59 15.40 -13.76 -2.00
N LEU A 60 14.29 -13.29 -2.56
CA LEU A 60 14.20 -11.98 -3.20
C LEU A 60 13.36 -11.04 -2.34
N GLY A 61 13.90 -9.86 -2.03
CA GLY A 61 13.13 -8.77 -1.42
C GLY A 61 12.89 -7.65 -2.42
N ILE A 62 11.64 -7.26 -2.59
CA ILE A 62 11.19 -6.18 -3.47
C ILE A 62 10.26 -5.21 -2.72
N ARG A 63 9.96 -4.08 -3.36
CA ARG A 63 8.85 -3.21 -2.96
C ARG A 63 7.77 -3.21 -4.05
N SER A 64 7.32 -2.05 -4.50
CA SER A 64 6.15 -1.92 -5.37
C SER A 64 6.47 -1.71 -6.87
N LYS A 65 7.76 -1.59 -7.24
CA LYS A 65 8.14 -1.21 -8.62
C LYS A 65 8.65 -2.36 -9.47
N THR A 66 9.32 -3.34 -8.86
CA THR A 66 9.89 -4.47 -9.58
C THR A 66 8.81 -5.50 -9.91
N LEU A 67 8.63 -5.82 -11.18
CA LEU A 67 7.64 -6.79 -11.64
C LEU A 67 8.26 -8.19 -11.67
N ILE A 68 7.62 -9.13 -10.98
CA ILE A 68 7.98 -10.54 -10.97
C ILE A 68 7.03 -11.30 -11.89
N THR A 69 7.39 -11.30 -13.16
CA THR A 69 6.62 -11.97 -14.21
C THR A 69 6.89 -13.48 -14.23
N LYS A 70 6.05 -14.23 -14.95
CA LYS A 70 6.27 -15.65 -15.20
C LYS A 70 7.67 -15.92 -15.78
N LYS A 71 8.17 -15.09 -16.70
CA LYS A 71 9.52 -15.25 -17.29
C LYS A 71 10.63 -15.08 -16.25
N VAL A 72 10.49 -14.13 -15.33
CA VAL A 72 11.43 -13.96 -14.22
C VAL A 72 11.43 -15.20 -13.33
N LEU A 73 10.26 -15.70 -12.97
CA LEU A 73 10.12 -16.90 -12.17
C LEU A 73 10.67 -18.14 -12.88
N GLU A 74 10.50 -18.27 -14.18
CA GLU A 74 11.09 -19.35 -14.98
C GLU A 74 12.62 -19.36 -14.92
N ALA A 75 13.25 -18.19 -14.93
CA ALA A 75 14.71 -18.02 -14.81
C ALA A 75 15.22 -18.22 -13.37
N ALA A 76 14.37 -18.11 -12.37
CA ALA A 76 14.70 -18.17 -10.95
C ALA A 76 14.74 -19.62 -10.45
N THR A 77 15.82 -20.35 -10.79
CA THR A 77 15.90 -21.80 -10.55
C THR A 77 16.09 -22.21 -9.10
N LYS A 78 16.57 -21.27 -8.23
CA LYS A 78 16.84 -21.51 -6.81
C LYS A 78 15.91 -20.74 -5.88
N LEU A 79 15.00 -19.94 -6.43
CA LEU A 79 14.14 -19.06 -5.65
C LEU A 79 13.14 -19.85 -4.81
N GLN A 80 13.12 -19.58 -3.52
CA GLN A 80 12.25 -20.23 -2.54
C GLN A 80 11.20 -19.26 -1.98
N ALA A 81 11.58 -17.98 -1.85
CA ALA A 81 10.69 -16.98 -1.26
C ALA A 81 10.87 -15.58 -1.87
N ILE A 82 9.77 -14.86 -1.96
CA ILE A 82 9.72 -13.43 -2.30
C ILE A 82 9.14 -12.68 -1.11
N GLY A 83 9.86 -11.69 -0.61
CA GLY A 83 9.38 -10.73 0.39
C GLY A 83 8.99 -9.42 -0.28
N CYS A 84 7.70 -9.10 -0.29
CA CYS A 84 7.20 -7.79 -0.71
C CYS A 84 7.20 -6.85 0.50
N PHE A 85 8.19 -5.96 0.59
CA PHE A 85 8.30 -4.93 1.64
C PHE A 85 7.30 -3.79 1.41
N CYS A 86 6.05 -4.14 1.14
CA CYS A 86 4.90 -3.28 0.88
C CYS A 86 3.60 -4.04 1.17
N ILE A 87 2.46 -3.37 1.02
CA ILE A 87 1.14 -3.98 1.27
C ILE A 87 0.70 -4.84 0.08
N GLY A 88 0.74 -4.29 -1.12
CA GLY A 88 0.29 -4.99 -2.34
C GLY A 88 1.24 -6.07 -2.79
N VAL A 89 0.70 -7.06 -3.52
CA VAL A 89 1.44 -8.14 -4.19
C VAL A 89 1.15 -8.20 -5.69
N ASN A 90 0.47 -7.18 -6.22
CA ASN A 90 0.06 -7.08 -7.62
C ASN A 90 1.24 -7.03 -8.60
N GLN A 91 2.45 -6.73 -8.13
CA GLN A 91 3.69 -6.77 -8.89
C GLN A 91 4.27 -8.19 -9.04
N VAL A 92 3.67 -9.21 -8.40
CA VAL A 92 4.12 -10.61 -8.49
C VAL A 92 3.06 -11.45 -9.19
N ASP A 93 3.45 -12.23 -10.19
CA ASP A 93 2.60 -13.28 -10.76
C ASP A 93 2.45 -14.42 -9.75
N LEU A 94 1.41 -14.28 -8.89
CA LEU A 94 1.14 -15.23 -7.81
C LEU A 94 0.84 -16.64 -8.33
N SER A 95 0.19 -16.75 -9.50
CA SER A 95 -0.13 -18.05 -10.10
C SER A 95 1.14 -18.78 -10.52
N ALA A 96 2.05 -18.08 -11.19
CA ALA A 96 3.34 -18.65 -11.58
C ALA A 96 4.23 -18.96 -10.36
N ALA A 97 4.20 -18.11 -9.33
CA ALA A 97 4.93 -18.35 -8.08
C ALA A 97 4.43 -19.62 -7.38
N MET A 98 3.11 -19.79 -7.28
CA MET A 98 2.49 -20.99 -6.70
C MET A 98 2.87 -22.25 -7.48
N GLN A 99 2.81 -22.22 -8.81
CA GLN A 99 3.19 -23.36 -9.66
C GLN A 99 4.64 -23.78 -9.48
N LYS A 100 5.51 -22.84 -9.14
CA LYS A 100 6.94 -23.10 -8.86
C LYS A 100 7.25 -23.40 -7.39
N GLY A 101 6.25 -23.36 -6.51
CA GLY A 101 6.46 -23.57 -5.07
C GLY A 101 7.21 -22.42 -4.39
N VAL A 102 7.18 -21.19 -4.97
CA VAL A 102 7.80 -20.01 -4.42
C VAL A 102 6.83 -19.31 -3.46
N ALA A 103 7.18 -19.22 -2.19
CA ALA A 103 6.36 -18.54 -1.19
C ALA A 103 6.43 -17.00 -1.36
N VAL A 104 5.29 -16.31 -1.30
CA VAL A 104 5.23 -14.86 -1.41
C VAL A 104 4.68 -14.28 -0.10
N PHE A 105 5.46 -13.41 0.52
CA PHE A 105 5.12 -12.72 1.77
C PHE A 105 4.99 -11.22 1.53
N ASN A 106 4.09 -10.57 2.26
CA ASN A 106 3.95 -9.12 2.24
C ASN A 106 3.89 -8.54 3.66
N ALA A 107 3.82 -7.21 3.76
CA ALA A 107 3.73 -6.49 5.02
C ALA A 107 2.41 -5.69 5.09
N PRO A 108 1.25 -6.35 5.32
CA PRO A 108 -0.07 -5.78 5.10
C PRO A 108 -0.44 -4.65 6.07
N TYR A 109 0.30 -4.48 7.16
CA TYR A 109 0.02 -3.47 8.20
C TYR A 109 1.08 -2.36 8.30
N SER A 110 2.16 -2.44 7.51
CA SER A 110 3.37 -1.64 7.73
C SER A 110 3.18 -0.12 7.57
N ASN A 111 2.21 0.33 6.80
CA ASN A 111 1.94 1.75 6.55
C ASN A 111 0.50 2.17 6.83
N THR A 112 -0.30 1.33 7.50
CA THR A 112 -1.72 1.59 7.79
C THR A 112 -1.92 2.96 8.41
N ARG A 113 -1.18 3.27 9.47
CA ARG A 113 -1.28 4.54 10.19
C ARG A 113 -0.82 5.73 9.36
N SER A 114 0.31 5.63 8.67
CA SER A 114 0.85 6.74 7.87
C SER A 114 -0.06 7.10 6.69
N VAL A 115 -0.69 6.11 6.05
CA VAL A 115 -1.67 6.37 4.99
C VAL A 115 -2.93 7.01 5.56
N ALA A 116 -3.42 6.53 6.71
CA ALA A 116 -4.59 7.11 7.34
C ALA A 116 -4.36 8.59 7.73
N GLU A 117 -3.20 8.92 8.29
CA GLU A 117 -2.82 10.30 8.60
C GLU A 117 -2.70 11.17 7.35
N LEU A 118 -2.14 10.62 6.25
CA LEU A 118 -2.06 11.34 4.98
C LEU A 118 -3.46 11.67 4.43
N VAL A 119 -4.41 10.74 4.50
CA VAL A 119 -5.79 10.95 4.05
C VAL A 119 -6.46 12.07 4.85
N ILE A 120 -6.31 12.06 6.17
CA ILE A 120 -6.86 13.12 7.02
C ILE A 120 -6.18 14.46 6.73
N GLY A 121 -4.85 14.49 6.62
CA GLY A 121 -4.11 15.71 6.26
C GLY A 121 -4.54 16.27 4.90
N ALA A 122 -4.65 15.43 3.88
CA ALA A 122 -5.13 15.81 2.56
C ALA A 122 -6.59 16.34 2.60
N SER A 123 -7.46 15.71 3.39
CA SER A 123 -8.84 16.16 3.58
C SER A 123 -8.91 17.56 4.17
N VAL A 124 -8.10 17.86 5.20
CA VAL A 124 -7.98 19.21 5.76
C VAL A 124 -7.48 20.19 4.70
N MET A 125 -6.41 19.85 3.98
CA MET A 125 -5.81 20.73 2.98
C MET A 125 -6.78 21.09 1.85
N LEU A 126 -7.54 20.11 1.37
CA LEU A 126 -8.54 20.30 0.30
C LEU A 126 -9.69 21.19 0.75
N ILE A 127 -10.34 20.83 1.87
CA ILE A 127 -11.56 21.53 2.31
C ILE A 127 -11.27 22.95 2.82
N ARG A 128 -10.05 23.19 3.34
CA ARG A 128 -9.56 24.50 3.76
C ARG A 128 -8.93 25.30 2.62
N ARG A 129 -8.82 24.72 1.42
CA ARG A 129 -8.15 25.31 0.26
C ARG A 129 -6.71 25.75 0.55
N ILE A 130 -6.00 24.98 1.37
CA ILE A 130 -4.63 25.33 1.79
C ILE A 130 -3.68 25.35 0.61
N LEU A 131 -3.83 24.44 -0.36
CA LEU A 131 -3.00 24.38 -1.56
C LEU A 131 -3.14 25.64 -2.41
N ASP A 132 -4.38 26.12 -2.65
CA ASP A 132 -4.63 27.35 -3.40
C ASP A 132 -3.98 28.55 -2.72
N LYS A 133 -4.16 28.65 -1.39
CA LYS A 133 -3.60 29.73 -0.59
C LYS A 133 -2.07 29.69 -0.55
N ASN A 134 -1.49 28.51 -0.47
CA ASN A 134 -0.04 28.36 -0.52
C ASN A 134 0.52 28.80 -1.87
N ILE A 135 -0.09 28.37 -2.99
CA ILE A 135 0.32 28.78 -4.34
C ILE A 135 0.21 30.30 -4.51
N ALA A 136 -0.87 30.91 -4.00
CA ALA A 136 -1.06 32.35 -4.04
C ALA A 136 0.01 33.11 -3.22
N ALA A 137 0.30 32.61 -2.02
CA ALA A 137 1.31 33.22 -1.14
C ALA A 137 2.72 33.21 -1.78
N HIS A 138 3.10 32.13 -2.46
CA HIS A 138 4.36 32.08 -3.23
C HIS A 138 4.41 33.07 -4.39
N LYS A 139 3.25 33.58 -4.84
CA LYS A 139 3.14 34.64 -5.85
C LYS A 139 2.98 36.04 -5.23
N GLY A 140 3.17 36.20 -3.91
CA GLY A 140 2.96 37.44 -3.20
C GLY A 140 1.50 37.84 -3.00
N ILE A 141 0.55 36.94 -3.25
CA ILE A 141 -0.90 37.21 -3.14
C ILE A 141 -1.42 36.68 -1.81
N TRP A 142 -1.95 37.55 -0.97
CA TRP A 142 -2.56 37.20 0.31
C TRP A 142 -4.06 36.90 0.15
N MET A 143 -4.43 35.61 0.13
CA MET A 143 -5.83 35.15 0.06
C MET A 143 -6.45 35.10 1.45
N LYS A 144 -6.88 36.24 1.99
CA LYS A 144 -7.49 36.37 3.33
C LYS A 144 -8.89 35.76 3.43
N GLU A 145 -9.61 35.68 2.33
CA GLU A 145 -11.00 35.28 2.30
C GLU A 145 -11.21 33.83 2.76
N ALA A 146 -12.27 33.61 3.56
CA ALA A 146 -12.72 32.29 4.00
C ALA A 146 -13.71 31.63 3.03
N LYS A 147 -14.11 32.33 1.96
CA LYS A 147 -15.07 31.79 0.96
C LYS A 147 -14.60 30.46 0.37
N GLY A 148 -15.46 29.45 0.42
CA GLY A 148 -15.15 28.10 -0.06
C GLY A 148 -14.19 27.30 0.85
N SER A 149 -13.89 27.80 2.05
CA SER A 149 -13.14 27.06 3.06
C SER A 149 -14.10 26.59 4.15
N TYR A 150 -14.08 25.30 4.48
CA TYR A 150 -14.98 24.69 5.45
C TYR A 150 -14.21 23.93 6.52
N GLU A 151 -14.88 23.60 7.63
CA GLU A 151 -14.38 22.67 8.64
C GLU A 151 -14.68 21.23 8.24
N LEU A 152 -13.88 20.27 8.71
CA LEU A 152 -14.18 18.84 8.59
C LEU A 152 -15.36 18.41 9.46
N ARG A 153 -15.51 19.05 10.61
CA ARG A 153 -16.59 18.77 11.57
C ARG A 153 -17.98 18.84 10.89
N GLY A 154 -18.76 17.78 11.07
CA GLY A 154 -20.10 17.66 10.47
C GLY A 154 -20.12 17.27 8.99
N LYS A 155 -18.95 17.21 8.30
CA LYS A 155 -18.84 16.69 6.94
C LYS A 155 -18.85 15.17 6.92
N THR A 156 -19.24 14.59 5.80
CA THR A 156 -19.27 13.15 5.58
C THR A 156 -18.04 12.72 4.80
N LEU A 157 -17.25 11.83 5.39
CA LEU A 157 -16.16 11.11 4.71
C LEU A 157 -16.71 9.79 4.17
N GLY A 158 -16.63 9.62 2.86
CA GLY A 158 -16.98 8.37 2.17
C GLY A 158 -15.74 7.52 1.94
N LEU A 159 -15.77 6.27 2.40
CA LEU A 159 -14.68 5.32 2.23
C LEU A 159 -15.12 4.20 1.29
N ILE A 160 -14.36 3.97 0.24
CA ILE A 160 -14.53 2.81 -0.64
C ILE A 160 -13.40 1.84 -0.32
N GLY A 161 -13.75 0.71 0.31
CA GLY A 161 -12.84 -0.20 0.99
C GLY A 161 -12.73 0.10 2.50
N TYR A 162 -13.19 -0.84 3.33
CA TYR A 162 -13.16 -0.73 4.80
C TYR A 162 -12.26 -1.81 5.42
N GLY A 163 -11.07 -1.96 4.82
CA GLY A 163 -10.00 -2.82 5.33
C GLY A 163 -9.16 -2.13 6.42
N ASN A 164 -7.91 -2.55 6.57
CA ASN A 164 -6.99 -2.03 7.61
C ASN A 164 -6.79 -0.51 7.56
N ILE A 165 -6.67 0.07 6.35
CA ILE A 165 -6.48 1.51 6.19
C ILE A 165 -7.82 2.24 6.36
N GLY A 166 -8.88 1.81 5.67
CA GLY A 166 -10.19 2.46 5.73
C GLY A 166 -10.75 2.53 7.14
N SER A 167 -10.66 1.45 7.92
CA SER A 167 -11.08 1.43 9.32
C SER A 167 -10.24 2.38 10.20
N GLN A 168 -8.93 2.47 9.96
CA GLN A 168 -8.09 3.41 10.71
C GLN A 168 -8.39 4.86 10.33
N VAL A 169 -8.68 5.15 9.06
CA VAL A 169 -9.14 6.46 8.59
C VAL A 169 -10.46 6.84 9.26
N SER A 170 -11.41 5.90 9.39
CA SER A 170 -12.71 6.17 10.02
C SER A 170 -12.57 6.63 11.46
N VAL A 171 -11.71 5.97 12.24
CA VAL A 171 -11.43 6.34 13.64
C VAL A 171 -10.85 7.76 13.75
N LEU A 172 -9.92 8.11 12.86
CA LEU A 172 -9.32 9.46 12.84
C LEU A 172 -10.32 10.52 12.39
N ALA A 173 -11.16 10.21 11.41
CA ALA A 173 -12.20 11.13 10.91
C ALA A 173 -13.26 11.40 11.98
N GLU A 174 -13.69 10.38 12.70
CA GLU A 174 -14.63 10.52 13.83
C GLU A 174 -14.06 11.43 14.92
N ALA A 175 -12.77 11.29 15.26
CA ALA A 175 -12.10 12.16 16.24
C ALA A 175 -12.09 13.65 15.84
N LEU A 176 -12.22 13.94 14.53
CA LEU A 176 -12.36 15.29 13.98
C LEU A 176 -13.83 15.73 13.83
N GLY A 177 -14.79 14.95 14.35
CA GLY A 177 -16.22 15.23 14.27
C GLY A 177 -16.84 15.04 12.88
N MET A 178 -16.22 14.24 12.01
CA MET A 178 -16.82 13.83 10.73
C MET A 178 -17.83 12.69 10.93
N LYS A 179 -18.79 12.60 10.01
CA LYS A 179 -19.57 11.39 9.79
C LYS A 179 -18.82 10.48 8.85
N VAL A 180 -18.84 9.17 9.07
CA VAL A 180 -18.17 8.22 8.18
C VAL A 180 -19.20 7.30 7.53
N LEU A 181 -19.18 7.23 6.20
CA LEU A 181 -19.98 6.31 5.39
C LEU A 181 -19.01 5.45 4.58
N PHE A 182 -19.15 4.12 4.63
CA PHE A 182 -18.26 3.24 3.89
C PHE A 182 -18.99 2.20 3.05
N TYR A 183 -18.34 1.77 1.99
CA TYR A 183 -18.74 0.62 1.19
C TYR A 183 -17.58 -0.35 1.03
N ASP A 184 -17.85 -1.62 1.24
CA ASP A 184 -16.92 -2.72 0.98
C ASP A 184 -17.68 -3.86 0.28
N THR A 185 -16.99 -4.70 -0.48
CA THR A 185 -17.55 -5.90 -1.11
C THR A 185 -17.82 -7.02 -0.12
N GLU A 186 -17.14 -6.99 1.02
CA GLU A 186 -17.32 -7.91 2.14
C GLU A 186 -18.09 -7.23 3.28
N THR A 187 -18.84 -8.01 4.05
CA THR A 187 -19.47 -7.51 5.27
C THR A 187 -18.39 -7.16 6.30
N LYS A 188 -18.32 -5.89 6.68
CA LYS A 188 -17.38 -5.37 7.68
C LYS A 188 -18.15 -4.83 8.88
N LEU A 189 -17.58 -5.05 10.07
CA LEU A 189 -18.10 -4.45 11.30
C LEU A 189 -17.67 -2.97 11.34
N PRO A 190 -18.65 -2.04 11.45
CA PRO A 190 -18.33 -0.62 11.57
C PRO A 190 -17.66 -0.31 12.91
N LEU A 191 -16.68 0.60 12.89
CA LEU A 191 -16.04 1.15 14.09
C LEU A 191 -16.61 2.53 14.40
N GLY A 192 -16.85 2.82 15.67
CA GLY A 192 -17.33 4.12 16.12
C GLY A 192 -18.63 4.55 15.43
N ASN A 193 -18.64 5.75 14.83
CA ASN A 193 -19.82 6.31 14.13
C ASN A 193 -19.91 5.89 12.64
N ALA A 194 -19.01 5.02 12.16
CA ALA A 194 -19.03 4.60 10.77
C ALA A 194 -20.30 3.82 10.42
N THR A 195 -20.88 4.08 9.26
CA THR A 195 -22.10 3.44 8.78
C THR A 195 -21.82 2.77 7.43
N ALA A 196 -22.29 1.54 7.27
CA ALA A 196 -22.16 0.83 5.99
C ALA A 196 -23.20 1.33 4.98
N ALA A 197 -22.76 1.71 3.79
CA ALA A 197 -23.59 2.04 2.66
C ALA A 197 -24.05 0.77 1.91
N LYS A 198 -25.20 0.82 1.26
CA LYS A 198 -25.73 -0.28 0.45
C LYS A 198 -24.88 -0.57 -0.77
N ASN A 199 -24.27 0.45 -1.35
CA ASN A 199 -23.43 0.37 -2.55
C ASN A 199 -22.52 1.61 -2.67
N MET A 200 -21.57 1.54 -3.59
CA MET A 200 -20.64 2.64 -3.88
C MET A 200 -21.36 3.94 -4.28
N LYS A 201 -22.48 3.85 -5.04
CA LYS A 201 -23.23 5.03 -5.48
C LYS A 201 -23.76 5.84 -4.31
N GLU A 202 -24.23 5.18 -3.26
CA GLU A 202 -24.69 5.86 -2.04
C GLU A 202 -23.56 6.65 -1.38
N VAL A 203 -22.35 6.07 -1.31
CA VAL A 203 -21.15 6.77 -0.81
C VAL A 203 -20.87 8.02 -1.65
N LEU A 204 -20.84 7.88 -2.98
CA LEU A 204 -20.55 9.00 -3.88
C LEU A 204 -21.57 10.14 -3.74
N ASN A 205 -22.86 9.80 -3.60
CA ASN A 205 -23.95 10.80 -3.52
C ASN A 205 -23.97 11.57 -2.20
N LEU A 206 -23.54 10.95 -1.10
CA LEU A 206 -23.71 11.52 0.24
C LEU A 206 -22.42 12.09 0.84
N ALA A 207 -21.26 11.66 0.36
CA ALA A 207 -19.99 12.09 0.90
C ALA A 207 -19.58 13.49 0.42
N ASP A 208 -19.01 14.27 1.33
CA ASP A 208 -18.35 15.55 1.01
C ASP A 208 -16.90 15.32 0.54
N ILE A 209 -16.28 14.24 1.00
CA ILE A 209 -14.94 13.77 0.60
C ILE A 209 -15.02 12.27 0.38
N VAL A 210 -14.41 11.77 -0.68
CA VAL A 210 -14.32 10.33 -0.99
C VAL A 210 -12.86 9.90 -0.99
N SER A 211 -12.57 8.77 -0.33
CA SER A 211 -11.25 8.15 -0.32
C SER A 211 -11.33 6.66 -0.66
N LEU A 212 -10.39 6.20 -1.50
CA LEU A 212 -10.31 4.82 -1.97
C LEU A 212 -9.25 4.05 -1.19
N HIS A 213 -9.64 2.89 -0.67
CA HIS A 213 -8.77 1.98 0.08
C HIS A 213 -8.94 0.54 -0.38
N VAL A 214 -9.04 0.35 -1.69
CA VAL A 214 -9.19 -0.94 -2.37
C VAL A 214 -7.91 -1.31 -3.10
N PRO A 215 -7.58 -2.61 -3.25
CA PRO A 215 -6.48 -3.06 -4.10
C PRO A 215 -6.78 -2.77 -5.57
N GLU A 216 -5.75 -2.68 -6.41
CA GLU A 216 -5.92 -2.63 -7.86
C GLU A 216 -6.22 -4.04 -8.38
N THR A 217 -7.43 -4.22 -8.88
CA THR A 217 -7.93 -5.44 -9.51
C THR A 217 -8.65 -5.09 -10.81
N PRO A 218 -8.99 -6.06 -11.68
CA PRO A 218 -9.80 -5.78 -12.85
C PRO A 218 -11.12 -5.05 -12.52
N GLU A 219 -11.74 -5.36 -11.38
CA GLU A 219 -13.02 -4.79 -10.93
C GLU A 219 -12.86 -3.36 -10.39
N THR A 220 -11.73 -3.05 -9.76
CA THR A 220 -11.48 -1.73 -9.18
C THR A 220 -10.77 -0.78 -10.13
N LYS A 221 -10.19 -1.30 -11.21
CA LYS A 221 -9.50 -0.50 -12.22
C LYS A 221 -10.47 0.51 -12.85
N MET A 222 -10.10 1.79 -12.82
CA MET A 222 -10.93 2.90 -13.34
C MET A 222 -12.33 3.01 -12.71
N MET A 223 -12.52 2.52 -11.49
CA MET A 223 -13.81 2.58 -10.80
C MET A 223 -14.32 4.01 -10.60
N ILE A 224 -13.41 4.97 -10.39
CA ILE A 224 -13.75 6.40 -10.39
C ILE A 224 -13.60 6.95 -11.81
N ASN A 225 -14.61 6.69 -12.61
CA ASN A 225 -14.73 7.17 -13.99
C ASN A 225 -15.64 8.41 -14.07
N LYS A 226 -15.83 8.94 -15.28
CA LYS A 226 -16.69 10.11 -15.54
C LYS A 226 -18.10 9.97 -14.97
N ASN A 227 -18.68 8.75 -15.01
CA ASN A 227 -20.02 8.51 -14.48
C ASN A 227 -20.02 8.51 -12.95
N ALA A 228 -18.99 7.96 -12.31
CA ALA A 228 -18.82 8.01 -10.87
C ALA A 228 -18.67 9.46 -10.38
N ILE A 229 -17.85 10.27 -11.06
CA ILE A 229 -17.65 11.69 -10.71
C ILE A 229 -18.95 12.48 -10.83
N ARG A 230 -19.78 12.22 -11.84
CA ARG A 230 -21.10 12.89 -12.00
C ARG A 230 -22.11 12.55 -10.90
N GLN A 231 -21.88 11.49 -10.15
CA GLN A 231 -22.71 11.08 -9.01
C GLN A 231 -22.24 11.68 -7.69
N MET A 232 -21.08 12.33 -7.68
CA MET A 232 -20.56 12.99 -6.47
C MET A 232 -21.37 14.25 -6.18
N LYS A 233 -21.41 14.60 -4.89
CA LYS A 233 -22.08 15.78 -4.35
C LYS A 233 -21.43 17.09 -4.81
#